data_cb0d3019946184df6b9557bf3e962a06
#
_entry.id   cb0d3019946184df6b9557bf3e962a06
#
_cell.length_a   1.000
_cell.length_b   1.000
_cell.length_c   1.000
_cell.angle_alpha   90.00
_cell.angle_beta   90.00
_cell.angle_gamma   90.00
#
_symmetry.space_group_name_H-M   'P 1'
#
loop_
_entity.id
_entity.type
_entity.pdbx_description
1 polymer ?
#
loop_
_entity_poly.entity_id
_entity_poly.type
_entity_poly.pdbx_seq_one_letter_code
_entity_poly.pdbx_strand_id
1 'polypeptide(L)'
;MSPASAAARAEALQLSLVASRDTTLDGNWADDHWDAARLGIPTRRGRGRARFDTITQDWLRDPAKRWSRFRLATGCAFQTVSAGALALSRFSRCLTECHPEVSDPAGITRPVLEDYLAWLLLQGYSPATRALSCSMIRVFFDACHRHGWLPGLVPGATIYVEELPFHHDEIARFIPEFVMAQLESDEALAKIRYPTTRHLVIVMMETGLRGGDARNLIFNPVVEDSSGWPCLRFMASKVRSEQLVPLSARAAAAISAQQDYVKSHWPAGSPWLFPGIADNDDGSKAYSHSNFTRQLVRWCEVIGLHDQAGQPVRVTGHQFRHTLGTRLINQGVPQHVVQRLLGHASPNMTGHYAKVHDTTIREAFDSYQQKRVDIAGEQIGYDPDGPTASAEWMKHNLNRVRDSLPNGYCGRPAQQDCPHPNACLTCPDFQTTPEFLEIHRHQAVTNRRLIAQADAKGQVRLSENLRHVQTNLERIIPALERIADDTEGENGRA
;
A
#
# COMPACT_ATOMS: atom_id res chain seq x y z
N MET A 1 -18.12 30.35 -5.54
CA MET A 1 -19.04 29.19 -5.69
C MET A 1 -18.92 28.35 -4.42
N SER A 2 -20.03 28.09 -3.72
CA SER A 2 -20.00 27.42 -2.41
C SER A 2 -19.58 25.94 -2.51
N PRO A 3 -18.99 25.32 -1.44
CA PRO A 3 -18.64 23.91 -1.39
C PRO A 3 -19.83 22.96 -1.64
N ALA A 4 -21.05 23.41 -1.34
CA ALA A 4 -22.29 22.72 -1.68
C ALA A 4 -22.48 22.49 -3.20
N SER A 5 -21.89 23.34 -4.06
CA SER A 5 -21.99 23.23 -5.51
C SER A 5 -21.11 22.11 -6.11
N ALA A 6 -19.99 21.73 -5.50
CA ALA A 6 -19.13 20.66 -6.00
C ALA A 6 -19.65 19.28 -5.56
N ALA A 7 -20.14 19.16 -4.33
CA ALA A 7 -20.83 17.96 -3.84
C ALA A 7 -22.15 17.75 -4.60
N ALA A 8 -22.94 18.80 -4.78
CA ALA A 8 -24.17 18.76 -5.56
C ALA A 8 -23.92 18.45 -7.05
N ARG A 9 -22.77 18.85 -7.61
CA ARG A 9 -22.38 18.46 -8.98
C ARG A 9 -21.91 17.01 -9.08
N ALA A 10 -21.19 16.49 -8.07
CA ALA A 10 -20.84 15.08 -8.00
C ALA A 10 -22.07 14.20 -7.80
N GLU A 11 -23.00 14.64 -6.99
CA GLU A 11 -24.29 13.99 -6.75
C GLU A 11 -25.22 14.11 -7.96
N ALA A 12 -25.26 15.26 -8.63
CA ALA A 12 -25.98 15.46 -9.89
C ALA A 12 -25.37 14.62 -11.04
N LEU A 13 -24.05 14.44 -11.09
CA LEU A 13 -23.39 13.50 -12.01
C LEU A 13 -23.71 12.04 -11.69
N GLN A 14 -23.77 11.67 -10.41
CA GLN A 14 -24.22 10.35 -9.98
C GLN A 14 -25.72 10.13 -10.24
N LEU A 15 -26.57 11.13 -10.01
CA LEU A 15 -28.00 11.09 -10.30
C LEU A 15 -28.27 11.12 -11.81
N SER A 16 -27.49 11.84 -12.62
CA SER A 16 -27.62 11.80 -14.08
C SER A 16 -27.16 10.44 -14.66
N LEU A 17 -26.18 9.78 -14.04
CA LEU A 17 -25.80 8.41 -14.37
C LEU A 17 -26.88 7.37 -13.96
N VAL A 18 -27.68 7.69 -12.95
CA VAL A 18 -28.83 6.87 -12.52
C VAL A 18 -30.08 7.18 -13.36
N ALA A 19 -30.30 8.45 -13.69
CA ALA A 19 -31.47 8.89 -14.49
C ALA A 19 -31.33 8.61 -15.99
N SER A 20 -30.09 8.51 -16.51
CA SER A 20 -29.85 8.07 -17.90
C SER A 20 -30.02 6.56 -18.10
N ARG A 21 -30.52 5.84 -17.09
CA ARG A 21 -30.82 4.40 -17.17
C ARG A 21 -31.95 4.03 -18.11
N ASP A 22 -32.78 4.96 -18.54
CA ASP A 22 -34.03 4.59 -19.20
C ASP A 22 -34.18 4.95 -20.70
N THR A 23 -33.31 5.74 -21.35
CA THR A 23 -33.71 6.20 -22.70
C THR A 23 -32.64 6.23 -23.80
N THR A 24 -31.34 5.91 -23.57
CA THR A 24 -30.33 6.03 -24.65
C THR A 24 -29.28 4.89 -24.72
N LEU A 25 -29.45 3.85 -23.98
CA LEU A 25 -28.43 2.78 -23.86
C LEU A 25 -28.50 1.70 -24.97
N ASP A 26 -29.55 1.65 -25.79
CA ASP A 26 -29.76 0.51 -26.69
C ASP A 26 -29.06 0.61 -28.04
N GLY A 27 -28.73 1.79 -28.52
CA GLY A 27 -28.12 1.98 -29.84
C GLY A 27 -26.60 1.73 -29.93
N ASN A 28 -25.85 2.06 -28.88
CA ASN A 28 -24.39 2.10 -28.92
C ASN A 28 -23.69 0.85 -28.36
N TRP A 29 -24.41 -0.03 -27.67
CA TRP A 29 -23.86 -1.24 -27.05
C TRP A 29 -23.74 -2.44 -28.01
N ALA A 30 -24.43 -2.38 -29.11
CA ALA A 30 -24.35 -3.40 -30.17
C ALA A 30 -23.02 -3.29 -30.91
N ASP A 31 -22.42 -2.11 -30.99
CA ASP A 31 -21.14 -1.86 -31.69
C ASP A 31 -20.00 -2.68 -31.09
N ASP A 32 -19.06 -3.10 -31.91
CA ASP A 32 -17.83 -3.77 -31.49
C ASP A 32 -16.76 -2.79 -31.00
N HIS A 33 -16.97 -1.49 -31.22
CA HIS A 33 -16.07 -0.42 -30.80
C HIS A 33 -16.77 0.50 -29.82
N TRP A 34 -16.44 0.40 -28.55
CA TRP A 34 -16.96 1.29 -27.52
C TRP A 34 -16.02 2.45 -27.28
N ASP A 35 -16.55 3.66 -27.36
CA ASP A 35 -15.88 4.89 -26.95
C ASP A 35 -16.61 5.46 -25.71
N ALA A 36 -15.89 5.62 -24.63
CA ALA A 36 -16.47 6.07 -23.38
C ALA A 36 -17.19 7.44 -23.48
N ALA A 37 -16.66 8.35 -24.31
CA ALA A 37 -17.29 9.65 -24.53
C ALA A 37 -18.63 9.51 -25.27
N ARG A 38 -18.72 8.62 -26.27
CA ARG A 38 -19.97 8.34 -26.98
C ARG A 38 -21.01 7.65 -26.08
N LEU A 39 -20.54 6.86 -25.10
CA LEU A 39 -21.40 6.21 -24.13
C LEU A 39 -21.75 7.10 -22.93
N GLY A 40 -21.34 8.37 -22.93
CA GLY A 40 -21.59 9.30 -21.81
C GLY A 40 -20.84 8.91 -20.52
N ILE A 41 -19.82 8.03 -20.60
CA ILE A 41 -19.09 7.54 -19.43
C ILE A 41 -17.89 8.46 -19.17
N PRO A 42 -17.81 9.11 -17.99
CA PRO A 42 -16.67 9.94 -17.66
C PRO A 42 -15.39 9.11 -17.55
N THR A 43 -14.37 9.47 -18.33
CA THR A 43 -13.05 8.86 -18.25
C THR A 43 -12.04 9.86 -17.76
N ARG A 44 -11.15 9.43 -16.88
CA ARG A 44 -10.07 10.27 -16.33
C ARG A 44 -8.90 10.49 -17.29
N ARG A 45 -8.79 9.64 -18.32
CA ARG A 45 -7.71 9.67 -19.30
C ARG A 45 -8.33 9.73 -20.70
N GLY A 46 -8.70 10.91 -21.17
CA GLY A 46 -9.04 11.13 -22.56
C GLY A 46 -9.97 10.06 -23.17
N ARG A 47 -9.71 9.64 -24.39
CA ARG A 47 -10.55 8.69 -25.13
C ARG A 47 -10.40 7.27 -24.57
N GLY A 48 -11.31 6.85 -23.69
CA GLY A 48 -11.45 5.45 -23.30
C GLY A 48 -12.03 4.65 -24.45
N ARG A 49 -11.33 3.61 -24.89
CA ARG A 49 -11.80 2.72 -25.98
C ARG A 49 -11.74 1.27 -25.53
N ALA A 50 -12.77 0.50 -25.86
CA ALA A 50 -12.77 -0.96 -25.76
C ALA A 50 -13.14 -1.53 -27.14
N ARG A 51 -12.41 -2.54 -27.57
CA ARG A 51 -12.57 -3.18 -28.86
C ARG A 51 -12.98 -4.63 -28.66
N PHE A 52 -14.07 -5.03 -29.29
CA PHE A 52 -14.60 -6.40 -29.26
C PHE A 52 -14.51 -7.07 -30.64
N ASP A 53 -14.28 -6.29 -31.72
CA ASP A 53 -14.02 -6.77 -33.07
C ASP A 53 -12.82 -7.71 -33.19
N THR A 54 -11.90 -7.62 -32.24
CA THR A 54 -10.70 -8.49 -32.14
C THR A 54 -11.00 -9.84 -31.47
N ILE A 55 -12.22 -10.07 -30.99
CA ILE A 55 -12.71 -11.36 -30.51
C ILE A 55 -13.42 -12.03 -31.67
N THR A 56 -12.77 -13.00 -32.30
CA THR A 56 -13.22 -13.63 -33.57
C THR A 56 -14.37 -14.60 -33.39
N GLN A 57 -14.49 -15.24 -32.21
CA GLN A 57 -15.57 -16.15 -31.89
C GLN A 57 -16.81 -15.37 -31.43
N ASP A 58 -17.92 -15.45 -32.20
CA ASP A 58 -19.16 -14.75 -31.88
C ASP A 58 -19.74 -15.19 -30.53
N TRP A 59 -19.68 -16.51 -30.25
CA TRP A 59 -20.13 -17.07 -28.98
C TRP A 59 -19.35 -16.53 -27.75
N LEU A 60 -18.16 -15.98 -27.94
CA LEU A 60 -17.35 -15.35 -26.88
C LEU A 60 -17.53 -13.82 -26.86
N ARG A 61 -17.72 -13.20 -28.03
CA ARG A 61 -17.81 -11.74 -28.18
C ARG A 61 -19.06 -11.17 -27.51
N ASP A 62 -20.23 -11.76 -27.74
CA ASP A 62 -21.48 -11.26 -27.16
C ASP A 62 -21.50 -11.36 -25.61
N PRO A 63 -21.12 -12.49 -24.99
CA PRO A 63 -20.93 -12.55 -23.54
C PRO A 63 -19.87 -11.57 -23.01
N ALA A 64 -18.78 -11.32 -23.74
CA ALA A 64 -17.77 -10.34 -23.38
C ALA A 64 -18.35 -8.92 -23.31
N LYS A 65 -19.17 -8.51 -24.30
CA LYS A 65 -19.91 -7.24 -24.28
C LYS A 65 -20.89 -7.18 -23.10
N ARG A 66 -21.66 -8.26 -22.89
CA ARG A 66 -22.62 -8.37 -21.77
C ARG A 66 -21.93 -8.22 -20.42
N TRP A 67 -20.82 -8.94 -20.21
CA TRP A 67 -20.01 -8.82 -19.01
C TRP A 67 -19.45 -7.40 -18.81
N SER A 68 -18.93 -6.81 -19.88
CA SER A 68 -18.37 -5.45 -19.87
C SER A 68 -19.43 -4.41 -19.48
N ARG A 69 -20.64 -4.51 -20.06
CA ARG A 69 -21.78 -3.65 -19.70
C ARG A 69 -22.19 -3.84 -18.24
N PHE A 70 -22.27 -5.08 -17.76
CA PHE A 70 -22.56 -5.39 -16.37
C PHE A 70 -21.52 -4.76 -15.43
N ARG A 71 -20.23 -4.86 -15.75
CA ARG A 71 -19.17 -4.26 -14.95
C ARG A 71 -19.27 -2.74 -14.90
N LEU A 72 -19.63 -2.09 -15.98
CA LEU A 72 -19.89 -0.63 -15.99
C LEU A 72 -21.07 -0.27 -15.10
N ALA A 73 -22.17 -1.03 -15.20
CA ALA A 73 -23.36 -0.81 -14.37
C ALA A 73 -23.09 -1.02 -12.88
N THR A 74 -22.15 -1.90 -12.52
CA THR A 74 -21.70 -2.10 -11.11
C THR A 74 -20.59 -1.13 -10.67
N GLY A 75 -20.29 -0.12 -11.50
CA GLY A 75 -19.40 0.97 -11.13
C GLY A 75 -17.92 0.72 -11.40
N CYS A 76 -17.55 -0.31 -12.17
CA CYS A 76 -16.18 -0.47 -12.63
C CYS A 76 -15.76 0.68 -13.57
N ALA A 77 -14.51 1.10 -13.45
CA ALA A 77 -13.97 2.10 -14.36
C ALA A 77 -13.89 1.58 -15.80
N PHE A 78 -14.14 2.43 -16.78
CA PHE A 78 -14.07 2.07 -18.19
C PHE A 78 -12.72 1.46 -18.59
N GLN A 79 -11.63 1.92 -17.99
CA GLN A 79 -10.29 1.36 -18.23
C GLN A 79 -10.17 -0.11 -17.80
N THR A 80 -10.85 -0.51 -16.72
CA THR A 80 -10.89 -1.91 -16.28
C THR A 80 -11.66 -2.77 -17.27
N VAL A 81 -12.73 -2.22 -17.86
CA VAL A 81 -13.49 -2.88 -18.93
C VAL A 81 -12.65 -3.00 -20.20
N SER A 82 -11.94 -1.95 -20.60
CA SER A 82 -10.99 -2.00 -21.74
C SER A 82 -9.90 -3.06 -21.54
N ALA A 83 -9.36 -3.17 -20.32
CA ALA A 83 -8.39 -4.21 -19.99
C ALA A 83 -8.99 -5.62 -20.08
N GLY A 84 -10.24 -5.79 -19.65
CA GLY A 84 -10.99 -7.04 -19.79
C GLY A 84 -11.22 -7.43 -21.26
N ALA A 85 -11.67 -6.49 -22.10
CA ALA A 85 -11.83 -6.70 -23.53
C ALA A 85 -10.52 -7.11 -24.20
N LEU A 86 -9.39 -6.45 -23.84
CA LEU A 86 -8.07 -6.80 -24.35
C LEU A 86 -7.60 -8.19 -23.90
N ALA A 87 -7.90 -8.59 -22.67
CA ALA A 87 -7.58 -9.93 -22.18
C ALA A 87 -8.38 -11.01 -22.96
N LEU A 88 -9.67 -10.77 -23.18
CA LEU A 88 -10.51 -11.65 -23.97
C LEU A 88 -10.10 -11.72 -25.43
N SER A 89 -9.64 -10.61 -26.01
CA SER A 89 -9.04 -10.57 -27.35
C SER A 89 -7.78 -11.44 -27.45
N ARG A 90 -6.91 -11.43 -26.42
CA ARG A 90 -5.76 -12.33 -26.35
C ARG A 90 -6.16 -13.79 -26.26
N PHE A 91 -7.15 -14.09 -25.44
CA PHE A 91 -7.69 -15.44 -25.31
C PHE A 91 -8.31 -15.94 -26.64
N SER A 92 -9.12 -15.10 -27.28
CA SER A 92 -9.68 -15.37 -28.61
C SER A 92 -8.59 -15.66 -29.65
N ARG A 93 -7.48 -14.87 -29.63
CA ARG A 93 -6.35 -15.09 -30.52
C ARG A 93 -5.66 -16.44 -30.26
N CYS A 94 -5.46 -16.79 -28.99
CA CYS A 94 -4.93 -18.11 -28.63
C CYS A 94 -5.82 -19.25 -29.13
N LEU A 95 -7.15 -19.15 -28.96
CA LEU A 95 -8.09 -20.13 -29.50
C LEU A 95 -7.95 -20.25 -31.02
N THR A 96 -7.86 -19.14 -31.75
CA THR A 96 -7.72 -19.15 -33.21
C THR A 96 -6.40 -19.78 -33.65
N GLU A 97 -5.28 -19.51 -32.94
CA GLU A 97 -3.94 -19.98 -33.31
C GLU A 97 -3.66 -21.42 -32.88
N CYS A 98 -4.13 -21.82 -31.69
CA CYS A 98 -3.78 -23.11 -31.06
C CYS A 98 -4.92 -24.10 -31.03
N HIS A 99 -6.17 -23.66 -31.02
CA HIS A 99 -7.35 -24.48 -30.82
C HIS A 99 -8.50 -24.10 -31.82
N PRO A 100 -8.23 -24.12 -33.15
CA PRO A 100 -9.23 -23.74 -34.14
C PRO A 100 -10.45 -24.65 -34.15
N GLU A 101 -10.37 -25.86 -33.57
CA GLU A 101 -11.47 -26.80 -33.38
C GLU A 101 -12.49 -26.35 -32.31
N VAL A 102 -12.13 -25.42 -31.41
CA VAL A 102 -13.02 -24.90 -30.35
C VAL A 102 -14.05 -23.96 -30.97
N SER A 103 -15.19 -24.49 -31.33
CA SER A 103 -16.29 -23.75 -31.98
C SER A 103 -17.37 -23.27 -31.02
N ASP A 104 -17.39 -23.74 -29.79
CA ASP A 104 -18.39 -23.42 -28.77
C ASP A 104 -17.78 -23.43 -27.33
N PRO A 105 -18.51 -22.94 -26.31
CA PRO A 105 -18.01 -22.88 -24.95
C PRO A 105 -17.65 -24.22 -24.30
N ALA A 106 -18.23 -25.33 -24.74
CA ALA A 106 -17.94 -26.67 -24.19
C ALA A 106 -16.52 -27.13 -24.54
N GLY A 107 -15.95 -26.58 -25.60
CA GLY A 107 -14.56 -26.82 -26.00
C GLY A 107 -13.53 -26.14 -25.09
N ILE A 108 -13.92 -25.24 -24.20
CA ILE A 108 -12.99 -24.60 -23.22
C ILE A 108 -12.73 -25.60 -22.09
N THR A 109 -11.85 -26.53 -22.35
CA THR A 109 -11.41 -27.53 -21.38
C THR A 109 -10.20 -27.10 -20.59
N ARG A 110 -9.82 -27.87 -19.58
CA ARG A 110 -8.62 -27.60 -18.78
C ARG A 110 -7.34 -27.51 -19.63
N PRO A 111 -7.04 -28.44 -20.55
CA PRO A 111 -5.89 -28.34 -21.45
C PRO A 111 -5.85 -27.03 -22.24
N VAL A 112 -6.98 -26.55 -22.76
CA VAL A 112 -7.05 -25.27 -23.50
C VAL A 112 -6.62 -24.09 -22.63
N LEU A 113 -6.97 -24.10 -21.34
CA LEU A 113 -6.54 -23.05 -20.40
C LEU A 113 -5.06 -23.15 -20.06
N GLU A 114 -4.51 -24.35 -19.92
CA GLU A 114 -3.09 -24.59 -19.71
C GLU A 114 -2.27 -24.12 -20.92
N ASP A 115 -2.72 -24.44 -22.12
CA ASP A 115 -2.12 -23.97 -23.36
C ASP A 115 -2.19 -22.43 -23.49
N TYR A 116 -3.27 -21.80 -23.01
CA TYR A 116 -3.34 -20.34 -22.97
C TYR A 116 -2.28 -19.72 -22.05
N LEU A 117 -2.03 -20.33 -20.89
CA LEU A 117 -0.96 -19.87 -19.97
C LEU A 117 0.41 -19.97 -20.64
N ALA A 118 0.70 -21.08 -21.31
CA ALA A 118 1.91 -21.31 -22.07
C ALA A 118 2.04 -20.34 -23.26
N TRP A 119 0.94 -20.15 -24.01
CA TRP A 119 0.90 -19.23 -25.14
C TRP A 119 1.22 -17.79 -24.73
N LEU A 120 0.65 -17.29 -23.61
CA LEU A 120 0.97 -15.96 -23.10
C LEU A 120 2.46 -15.78 -22.78
N LEU A 121 3.13 -16.84 -22.31
CA LEU A 121 4.57 -16.82 -22.05
C LEU A 121 5.35 -16.75 -23.37
N LEU A 122 5.02 -17.56 -24.35
CA LEU A 122 5.69 -17.64 -25.66
C LEU A 122 5.51 -16.34 -26.46
N GLN A 123 4.42 -15.61 -26.26
CA GLN A 123 4.21 -14.30 -26.90
C GLN A 123 5.11 -13.17 -26.31
N GLY A 124 5.93 -13.46 -25.30
CA GLY A 124 6.83 -12.48 -24.70
C GLY A 124 6.14 -11.41 -23.85
N TYR A 125 4.90 -11.63 -23.41
CA TYR A 125 4.24 -10.68 -22.52
C TYR A 125 4.93 -10.63 -21.15
N SER A 126 5.03 -9.42 -20.60
CA SER A 126 5.57 -9.23 -19.26
C SER A 126 4.76 -10.02 -18.20
N PRO A 127 5.38 -10.47 -17.09
CA PRO A 127 4.68 -11.20 -16.02
C PRO A 127 3.42 -10.49 -15.54
N ALA A 128 3.47 -9.16 -15.36
CA ALA A 128 2.31 -8.35 -14.96
C ALA A 128 1.18 -8.37 -16.01
N THR A 129 1.52 -8.34 -17.30
CA THR A 129 0.53 -8.43 -18.39
C THR A 129 -0.11 -9.80 -18.43
N ARG A 130 0.66 -10.86 -18.23
CA ARG A 130 0.17 -12.25 -18.17
C ARG A 130 -0.77 -12.43 -16.98
N ALA A 131 -0.35 -12.01 -15.78
CA ALA A 131 -1.16 -12.07 -14.57
C ALA A 131 -2.49 -11.31 -14.71
N LEU A 132 -2.45 -10.09 -15.30
CA LEU A 132 -3.66 -9.32 -15.57
C LEU A 132 -4.59 -10.05 -16.55
N SER A 133 -4.05 -10.60 -17.64
CA SER A 133 -4.84 -11.32 -18.64
C SER A 133 -5.53 -12.55 -18.02
N CYS A 134 -4.79 -13.38 -17.29
CA CYS A 134 -5.33 -14.56 -16.60
C CYS A 134 -6.38 -14.17 -15.54
N SER A 135 -6.11 -13.13 -14.75
CA SER A 135 -7.08 -12.64 -13.76
C SER A 135 -8.39 -12.16 -14.39
N MET A 136 -8.32 -11.47 -15.54
CA MET A 136 -9.50 -10.98 -16.25
C MET A 136 -10.30 -12.16 -16.83
N ILE A 137 -9.64 -13.16 -17.42
CA ILE A 137 -10.28 -14.38 -17.94
C ILE A 137 -10.98 -15.14 -16.81
N ARG A 138 -10.31 -15.32 -15.67
CA ARG A 138 -10.90 -15.94 -14.47
C ARG A 138 -12.17 -15.22 -14.05
N VAL A 139 -12.12 -13.91 -13.86
CA VAL A 139 -13.27 -13.10 -13.41
C VAL A 139 -14.41 -13.14 -14.45
N PHE A 140 -14.08 -13.23 -15.75
CA PHE A 140 -15.07 -13.37 -16.81
C PHE A 140 -15.77 -14.73 -16.76
N PHE A 141 -15.02 -15.83 -16.66
CA PHE A 141 -15.60 -17.18 -16.57
C PHE A 141 -16.40 -17.39 -15.29
N ASP A 142 -15.90 -16.88 -14.15
CA ASP A 142 -16.66 -16.88 -12.88
C ASP A 142 -18.02 -16.16 -13.04
N ALA A 143 -18.03 -15.03 -13.74
CA ALA A 143 -19.27 -14.31 -14.02
C ALA A 143 -20.17 -15.10 -14.98
N CYS A 144 -19.62 -15.73 -16.03
CA CYS A 144 -20.37 -16.55 -16.97
C CYS A 144 -21.01 -17.75 -16.30
N HIS A 145 -20.30 -18.46 -15.42
CA HIS A 145 -20.85 -19.55 -14.61
C HIS A 145 -21.99 -19.07 -13.71
N ARG A 146 -21.77 -17.98 -12.99
CA ARG A 146 -22.74 -17.43 -12.03
C ARG A 146 -24.03 -16.95 -12.68
N HIS A 147 -23.92 -16.37 -13.87
CA HIS A 147 -25.03 -15.72 -14.54
C HIS A 147 -25.56 -16.52 -15.76
N GLY A 148 -24.97 -17.66 -16.09
CA GLY A 148 -25.37 -18.46 -17.25
C GLY A 148 -25.16 -17.74 -18.59
N TRP A 149 -24.13 -16.90 -18.73
CA TRP A 149 -23.92 -16.11 -19.97
C TRP A 149 -23.21 -16.88 -21.07
N LEU A 150 -22.60 -18.03 -20.76
CA LEU A 150 -21.99 -18.96 -21.69
C LEU A 150 -22.58 -20.36 -21.47
N PRO A 151 -23.75 -20.67 -22.09
CA PRO A 151 -24.31 -21.99 -22.00
C PRO A 151 -23.34 -23.02 -22.59
N GLY A 152 -23.14 -24.13 -21.88
CA GLY A 152 -22.20 -25.17 -22.27
C GLY A 152 -20.80 -25.03 -21.70
N LEU A 153 -20.45 -23.87 -21.09
CA LEU A 153 -19.15 -23.72 -20.39
C LEU A 153 -19.02 -24.76 -19.28
N VAL A 154 -17.99 -25.59 -19.36
CA VAL A 154 -17.77 -26.68 -18.38
C VAL A 154 -17.41 -26.11 -17.00
N PRO A 155 -17.84 -26.74 -15.89
CA PRO A 155 -17.57 -26.22 -14.54
C PRO A 155 -16.07 -26.03 -14.22
N GLY A 156 -15.20 -26.83 -14.83
CA GLY A 156 -13.75 -26.76 -14.69
C GLY A 156 -13.06 -25.68 -15.54
N ALA A 157 -13.81 -24.94 -16.36
CA ALA A 157 -13.27 -23.86 -17.19
C ALA A 157 -12.98 -22.62 -16.32
N THR A 158 -11.95 -22.69 -15.50
CA THR A 158 -11.47 -21.57 -14.68
C THR A 158 -9.95 -21.59 -14.55
N ILE A 159 -9.37 -20.44 -14.31
CA ILE A 159 -7.96 -20.27 -13.93
C ILE A 159 -7.95 -20.03 -12.42
N TYR A 160 -7.27 -20.88 -11.66
CA TYR A 160 -7.18 -20.73 -10.21
C TYR A 160 -6.20 -19.59 -9.82
N VAL A 161 -6.33 -19.08 -8.59
CA VAL A 161 -5.47 -17.98 -8.12
C VAL A 161 -4.00 -18.39 -8.09
N GLU A 162 -3.74 -19.63 -7.74
CA GLU A 162 -2.40 -20.24 -7.64
C GLU A 162 -1.71 -20.38 -9.00
N GLU A 163 -2.49 -20.36 -10.08
CA GLU A 163 -2.00 -20.49 -11.46
C GLU A 163 -1.73 -19.14 -12.11
N LEU A 164 -2.11 -18.05 -11.45
CA LEU A 164 -1.79 -16.73 -11.96
C LEU A 164 -0.27 -16.58 -12.06
N PRO A 165 0.24 -16.11 -13.21
CA PRO A 165 1.67 -15.92 -13.38
C PRO A 165 2.26 -15.12 -12.22
N PHE A 166 3.19 -15.74 -11.51
CA PHE A 166 3.88 -15.09 -10.43
C PHE A 166 4.69 -13.93 -11.01
N HIS A 167 4.39 -12.73 -10.61
CA HIS A 167 5.32 -11.64 -10.80
C HIS A 167 5.79 -11.26 -9.40
N HIS A 168 7.07 -11.36 -9.20
CA HIS A 168 7.66 -10.62 -8.10
C HIS A 168 7.27 -9.18 -8.37
N ASP A 169 6.51 -8.57 -7.44
CA ASP A 169 6.51 -7.13 -7.38
C ASP A 169 7.99 -6.76 -7.31
N GLU A 170 8.52 -6.32 -8.47
CA GLU A 170 9.88 -5.83 -8.52
C GLU A 170 10.02 -4.92 -7.32
N ILE A 171 10.98 -5.23 -6.48
CA ILE A 171 11.44 -4.49 -5.32
C ILE A 171 10.88 -3.09 -5.34
N ALA A 172 10.13 -2.71 -4.30
CA ALA A 172 9.46 -1.42 -4.19
C ALA A 172 10.35 -0.36 -4.83
N ARG A 173 9.90 0.21 -5.94
CA ARG A 173 10.70 1.09 -6.80
C ARG A 173 10.83 2.46 -6.14
N PHE A 174 11.39 2.49 -4.93
CA PHE A 174 11.73 3.78 -4.32
C PHE A 174 12.94 4.38 -5.04
N ILE A 175 13.03 5.68 -5.01
CA ILE A 175 14.16 6.42 -5.53
C ILE A 175 15.25 6.37 -4.44
N PRO A 176 16.47 5.85 -4.75
CA PRO A 176 17.57 5.84 -3.79
C PRO A 176 17.86 7.24 -3.26
N GLU A 177 18.30 7.34 -2.01
CA GLU A 177 18.51 8.63 -1.34
C GLU A 177 19.49 9.54 -2.09
N PHE A 178 20.56 8.97 -2.63
CA PHE A 178 21.51 9.69 -3.48
C PHE A 178 20.85 10.36 -4.70
N VAL A 179 19.90 9.68 -5.34
CA VAL A 179 19.15 10.20 -6.49
C VAL A 179 18.10 11.22 -6.02
N MET A 180 17.47 10.94 -4.88
CA MET A 180 16.44 11.81 -4.31
C MET A 180 17.02 13.16 -3.88
N ALA A 181 18.21 13.18 -3.30
CA ALA A 181 18.92 14.40 -2.92
C ALA A 181 19.19 15.32 -4.12
N GLN A 182 19.51 14.77 -5.30
CA GLN A 182 19.66 15.55 -6.53
C GLN A 182 18.31 16.18 -6.95
N LEU A 183 17.20 15.44 -6.84
CA LEU A 183 15.87 15.91 -7.22
C LEU A 183 15.31 16.98 -6.26
N GLU A 184 15.61 16.88 -4.99
CA GLU A 184 15.11 17.77 -3.94
C GLU A 184 15.84 19.11 -3.87
N SER A 185 17.00 19.23 -4.54
CA SER A 185 17.77 20.46 -4.51
C SER A 185 17.03 21.62 -5.21
N ASP A 186 17.14 22.82 -4.65
CA ASP A 186 16.48 24.01 -5.19
C ASP A 186 17.00 24.34 -6.60
N GLU A 187 18.26 24.04 -6.86
CA GLU A 187 18.89 24.21 -8.18
C GLU A 187 18.23 23.29 -9.22
N ALA A 188 18.01 22.03 -8.88
CA ALA A 188 17.35 21.09 -9.79
C ALA A 188 15.89 21.47 -10.03
N LEU A 189 15.17 21.84 -8.96
CA LEU A 189 13.77 22.27 -9.06
C LEU A 189 13.63 23.57 -9.90
N ALA A 190 14.59 24.50 -9.79
CA ALA A 190 14.59 25.72 -10.61
C ALA A 190 14.75 25.43 -12.12
N LYS A 191 15.37 24.31 -12.49
CA LYS A 191 15.51 23.89 -13.90
C LYS A 191 14.22 23.32 -14.49
N ILE A 192 13.16 23.11 -13.71
CA ILE A 192 11.85 22.75 -14.25
C ILE A 192 11.26 23.94 -15.00
N ARG A 193 11.02 23.76 -16.29
CA ARG A 193 10.62 24.83 -17.22
C ARG A 193 9.32 25.54 -16.82
N TYR A 194 8.33 24.77 -16.37
CA TYR A 194 7.00 25.30 -16.09
C TYR A 194 6.73 25.34 -14.57
N PRO A 195 6.33 26.49 -14.01
CA PRO A 195 6.00 26.61 -12.58
C PRO A 195 5.00 25.58 -12.11
N THR A 196 3.93 25.33 -12.87
CA THR A 196 2.91 24.31 -12.57
C THR A 196 3.52 22.91 -12.40
N THR A 197 4.49 22.52 -13.25
CA THR A 197 5.18 21.24 -13.12
C THR A 197 6.04 21.21 -11.88
N ARG A 198 6.77 22.28 -11.59
CA ARG A 198 7.64 22.39 -10.40
C ARG A 198 6.83 22.25 -9.11
N HIS A 199 5.77 23.02 -8.96
CA HIS A 199 4.94 22.97 -7.77
C HIS A 199 4.24 21.61 -7.62
N LEU A 200 3.78 21.01 -8.72
CA LEU A 200 3.21 19.66 -8.71
C LEU A 200 4.20 18.59 -8.24
N VAL A 201 5.46 18.66 -8.71
CA VAL A 201 6.53 17.75 -8.30
C VAL A 201 6.80 17.89 -6.80
N ILE A 202 6.94 19.13 -6.28
CA ILE A 202 7.14 19.39 -4.84
C ILE A 202 5.97 18.79 -4.03
N VAL A 203 4.74 19.09 -4.40
CA VAL A 203 3.57 18.54 -3.70
C VAL A 203 3.56 17.01 -3.72
N MET A 204 3.94 16.38 -4.84
CA MET A 204 4.00 14.91 -4.92
C MET A 204 5.11 14.30 -4.07
N MET A 205 6.29 14.94 -3.97
CA MET A 205 7.40 14.52 -3.12
C MET A 205 7.00 14.56 -1.64
N GLU A 206 6.41 15.67 -1.22
CA GLU A 206 6.09 15.95 0.18
C GLU A 206 4.85 15.18 0.69
N THR A 207 3.86 14.93 -0.17
CA THR A 207 2.59 14.32 0.26
C THR A 207 2.42 12.85 -0.14
N GLY A 208 3.23 12.37 -1.06
CA GLY A 208 3.08 11.03 -1.63
C GLY A 208 1.76 10.80 -2.37
N LEU A 209 1.07 11.83 -2.81
CA LEU A 209 -0.17 11.70 -3.57
C LEU A 209 0.02 10.86 -4.84
N ARG A 210 -1.00 10.06 -5.19
CA ARG A 210 -1.01 9.44 -6.50
C ARG A 210 -1.03 10.49 -7.59
N GLY A 211 -0.22 10.31 -8.63
CA GLY A 211 -0.11 11.31 -9.71
C GLY A 211 -1.44 11.71 -10.35
N GLY A 212 -2.46 10.83 -10.33
CA GLY A 212 -3.81 11.17 -10.75
C GLY A 212 -4.52 12.09 -9.77
N ASP A 213 -4.39 11.82 -8.47
CA ASP A 213 -5.05 12.60 -7.43
C ASP A 213 -4.38 13.98 -7.31
N ALA A 214 -3.03 14.05 -7.36
CA ALA A 214 -2.30 15.30 -7.32
C ALA A 214 -2.66 16.25 -8.48
N ARG A 215 -2.73 15.74 -9.72
CA ARG A 215 -3.06 16.54 -10.91
C ARG A 215 -4.52 17.00 -10.96
N ASN A 216 -5.41 16.33 -10.23
CA ASN A 216 -6.84 16.65 -10.15
C ASN A 216 -7.21 17.35 -8.85
N LEU A 217 -6.24 17.96 -8.14
CA LEU A 217 -6.55 18.80 -6.99
C LEU A 217 -7.38 20.01 -7.43
N ILE A 218 -8.44 20.28 -6.67
CA ILE A 218 -9.25 21.49 -6.85
C ILE A 218 -8.44 22.73 -6.47
N PHE A 219 -8.83 23.90 -6.93
CA PHE A 219 -8.06 25.14 -6.76
C PHE A 219 -7.78 25.48 -5.29
N ASN A 220 -8.73 25.25 -4.37
CA ASN A 220 -8.56 25.48 -2.94
C ASN A 220 -8.58 24.16 -2.15
N PRO A 221 -7.49 23.39 -2.13
CA PRO A 221 -7.46 22.09 -1.49
C PRO A 221 -7.04 22.14 -0.02
N VAL A 222 -6.55 23.28 0.48
CA VAL A 222 -6.02 23.42 1.84
C VAL A 222 -7.15 23.73 2.81
N VAL A 223 -7.18 23.01 3.91
CA VAL A 223 -8.07 23.22 5.06
C VAL A 223 -7.24 23.14 6.34
N GLU A 224 -7.70 23.74 7.42
CA GLU A 224 -7.10 23.58 8.73
C GLU A 224 -7.78 22.44 9.50
N ASP A 225 -7.00 21.68 10.24
CA ASP A 225 -7.52 20.70 11.21
C ASP A 225 -8.03 21.38 12.49
N SER A 226 -8.50 20.61 13.46
CA SER A 226 -9.00 21.11 14.75
C SER A 226 -7.94 21.86 15.58
N SER A 227 -6.65 21.70 15.26
CA SER A 227 -5.52 22.36 15.92
C SER A 227 -4.99 23.55 15.12
N GLY A 228 -5.61 23.92 14.00
CA GLY A 228 -5.15 24.99 13.10
C GLY A 228 -4.01 24.56 12.17
N TRP A 229 -3.71 23.25 12.06
CA TRP A 229 -2.64 22.78 11.20
C TRP A 229 -3.11 22.64 9.74
N PRO A 230 -2.32 23.11 8.76
CA PRO A 230 -2.71 23.02 7.36
C PRO A 230 -2.71 21.56 6.86
N CYS A 231 -3.84 21.17 6.30
CA CYS A 231 -4.06 19.85 5.71
C CYS A 231 -4.52 19.97 4.26
N LEU A 232 -4.10 19.02 3.44
CA LEU A 232 -4.54 18.86 2.07
C LEU A 232 -5.79 17.97 2.04
N ARG A 233 -6.91 18.51 1.59
CA ARG A 233 -8.17 17.80 1.40
C ARG A 233 -8.38 17.44 -0.07
N PHE A 234 -8.58 16.16 -0.37
CA PHE A 234 -8.83 15.71 -1.73
C PHE A 234 -9.66 14.42 -1.77
N MET A 235 -10.31 14.19 -2.90
CA MET A 235 -11.01 12.93 -3.17
C MET A 235 -10.04 11.91 -3.73
N ALA A 236 -9.71 10.88 -2.96
CA ALA A 236 -8.86 9.78 -3.41
C ALA A 236 -9.60 8.90 -4.41
N SER A 237 -9.17 8.98 -5.64
CA SER A 237 -9.92 8.47 -6.79
C SER A 237 -10.04 6.96 -6.84
N LYS A 238 -9.06 6.21 -6.32
CA LYS A 238 -9.05 4.75 -6.34
C LYS A 238 -9.94 4.13 -5.26
N VAL A 239 -10.01 4.80 -4.08
CA VAL A 239 -10.81 4.33 -2.93
C VAL A 239 -12.13 5.07 -2.78
N ARG A 240 -12.38 6.10 -3.62
CA ARG A 240 -13.61 6.91 -3.66
C ARG A 240 -13.98 7.49 -2.29
N SER A 241 -12.99 7.93 -1.54
CA SER A 241 -13.19 8.57 -0.22
C SER A 241 -12.43 9.88 -0.14
N GLU A 242 -12.96 10.81 0.63
CA GLU A 242 -12.27 12.03 0.98
C GLU A 242 -11.09 11.70 1.90
N GLN A 243 -9.95 12.32 1.65
CA GLN A 243 -8.74 12.15 2.41
C GLN A 243 -8.21 13.49 2.90
N LEU A 244 -7.61 13.47 4.08
CA LEU A 244 -6.91 14.59 4.69
C LEU A 244 -5.46 14.16 4.92
N VAL A 245 -4.51 14.93 4.41
CA VAL A 245 -3.06 14.70 4.59
C VAL A 245 -2.43 15.97 5.14
N PRO A 246 -1.69 15.91 6.26
CA PRO A 246 -0.97 17.05 6.80
C PRO A 246 0.02 17.61 5.76
N LEU A 247 0.18 18.91 5.73
CA LEU A 247 1.08 19.60 4.82
C LEU A 247 2.35 20.03 5.54
N SER A 248 3.52 19.73 4.96
CA SER A 248 4.77 20.37 5.31
C SER A 248 4.74 21.85 4.89
N ALA A 249 5.58 22.69 5.51
CA ALA A 249 5.72 24.09 5.13
C ALA A 249 6.10 24.25 3.65
N ARG A 250 6.94 23.34 3.12
CA ARG A 250 7.37 23.32 1.71
C ARG A 250 6.20 23.02 0.76
N ALA A 251 5.36 22.03 1.11
CA ALA A 251 4.18 21.72 0.33
C ALA A 251 3.14 22.85 0.34
N ALA A 252 2.91 23.45 1.51
CA ALA A 252 2.00 24.59 1.67
C ALA A 252 2.46 25.80 0.84
N ALA A 253 3.74 26.13 0.90
CA ALA A 253 4.34 27.21 0.09
C ALA A 253 4.21 26.93 -1.43
N ALA A 254 4.45 25.69 -1.86
CA ALA A 254 4.30 25.31 -3.27
C ALA A 254 2.83 25.43 -3.75
N ILE A 255 1.87 25.07 -2.89
CA ILE A 255 0.43 25.23 -3.20
C ILE A 255 0.07 26.71 -3.31
N SER A 256 0.47 27.54 -2.37
CA SER A 256 0.22 28.99 -2.38
C SER A 256 0.81 29.65 -3.63
N ALA A 257 2.08 29.37 -3.94
CA ALA A 257 2.72 29.88 -5.14
C ALA A 257 2.01 29.42 -6.43
N GLN A 258 1.49 28.19 -6.45
CA GLN A 258 0.72 27.69 -7.58
C GLN A 258 -0.64 28.37 -7.69
N GLN A 259 -1.31 28.67 -6.58
CA GLN A 259 -2.56 29.42 -6.61
C GLN A 259 -2.36 30.83 -7.17
N ASP A 260 -1.27 31.50 -6.79
CA ASP A 260 -0.96 32.84 -7.33
C ASP A 260 -0.60 32.79 -8.82
N TYR A 261 0.14 31.75 -9.23
CA TYR A 261 0.40 31.49 -10.65
C TYR A 261 -0.90 31.28 -11.45
N VAL A 262 -1.85 30.49 -10.92
CA VAL A 262 -3.14 30.25 -11.58
C VAL A 262 -3.96 31.52 -11.69
N LYS A 263 -4.04 32.34 -10.62
CA LYS A 263 -4.75 33.62 -10.63
C LYS A 263 -4.19 34.57 -11.70
N SER A 264 -2.87 34.60 -11.87
CA SER A 264 -2.23 35.48 -12.88
C SER A 264 -2.42 35.01 -14.31
N HIS A 265 -2.45 33.71 -14.56
CA HIS A 265 -2.55 33.14 -15.90
C HIS A 265 -3.96 32.89 -16.40
N TRP A 266 -4.89 32.64 -15.48
CA TRP A 266 -6.31 32.45 -15.75
C TRP A 266 -7.14 33.38 -14.87
N PRO A 267 -7.25 34.69 -15.22
CA PRO A 267 -7.98 35.66 -14.43
C PRO A 267 -9.46 35.32 -14.23
N ALA A 268 -10.07 34.59 -15.18
CA ALA A 268 -11.43 34.06 -15.03
C ALA A 268 -11.56 32.92 -14.03
N GLY A 269 -10.41 32.42 -13.51
CA GLY A 269 -10.30 31.30 -12.57
C GLY A 269 -10.13 29.96 -13.27
N SER A 270 -9.67 28.97 -12.50
CA SER A 270 -9.59 27.56 -12.88
C SER A 270 -10.21 26.72 -11.78
N PRO A 271 -10.94 25.63 -12.10
CA PRO A 271 -11.41 24.68 -11.08
C PRO A 271 -10.25 23.84 -10.50
N TRP A 272 -9.08 23.82 -11.17
CA TRP A 272 -7.95 23.00 -10.84
C TRP A 272 -6.81 23.82 -10.23
N LEU A 273 -6.14 23.26 -9.23
CA LEU A 273 -4.88 23.81 -8.71
C LEU A 273 -3.77 23.68 -9.77
N PHE A 274 -3.76 22.57 -10.52
CA PHE A 274 -2.81 22.32 -11.58
C PHE A 274 -3.52 22.23 -12.93
N PRO A 275 -3.85 23.36 -13.56
CA PRO A 275 -4.42 23.37 -14.91
C PRO A 275 -3.35 22.94 -15.95
N GLY A 276 -3.81 22.37 -17.04
CA GLY A 276 -2.96 21.99 -18.17
C GLY A 276 -2.27 23.22 -18.78
N ILE A 277 -1.03 23.03 -19.22
CA ILE A 277 -0.18 24.10 -19.76
C ILE A 277 -0.24 24.22 -21.30
N ALA A 278 -0.99 23.38 -21.97
CA ALA A 278 -1.14 23.41 -23.44
C ALA A 278 -2.61 23.22 -23.79
N ASP A 279 -3.09 23.94 -24.80
CA ASP A 279 -4.46 23.90 -25.32
C ASP A 279 -5.52 24.04 -24.20
N ASN A 280 -5.33 25.02 -23.31
CA ASN A 280 -6.14 25.22 -22.09
C ASN A 280 -6.27 26.71 -21.73
N ASP A 281 -6.69 27.52 -22.68
CA ASP A 281 -6.75 28.99 -22.53
C ASP A 281 -7.76 29.42 -21.45
N ASP A 282 -8.80 28.61 -21.22
CA ASP A 282 -9.84 28.84 -20.22
C ASP A 282 -9.54 28.20 -18.85
N GLY A 283 -8.42 27.50 -18.69
CA GLY A 283 -8.06 26.81 -17.43
C GLY A 283 -8.97 25.64 -17.04
N SER A 284 -9.88 25.21 -17.92
CA SER A 284 -10.89 24.19 -17.62
C SER A 284 -10.34 22.76 -17.53
N LYS A 285 -9.17 22.48 -18.12
CA LYS A 285 -8.59 21.15 -18.18
C LYS A 285 -7.51 20.97 -17.11
N ALA A 286 -7.58 19.89 -16.35
CA ALA A 286 -6.50 19.49 -15.43
C ALA A 286 -5.23 19.07 -16.17
N TYR A 287 -4.09 19.11 -15.47
CA TYR A 287 -2.79 18.71 -16.00
C TYR A 287 -2.77 17.28 -16.50
N SER A 288 -2.49 17.04 -17.77
CA SER A 288 -2.57 15.71 -18.37
C SER A 288 -1.42 14.80 -17.92
N HIS A 289 -1.69 13.49 -17.82
CA HIS A 289 -0.67 12.50 -17.43
C HIS A 289 0.50 12.46 -18.42
N SER A 290 0.20 12.45 -19.70
CA SER A 290 1.21 12.38 -20.76
C SER A 290 2.14 13.60 -20.76
N ASN A 291 1.58 14.79 -20.52
CA ASN A 291 2.37 16.01 -20.42
C ASN A 291 3.24 16.00 -19.16
N PHE A 292 2.68 15.63 -18.01
CA PHE A 292 3.46 15.50 -16.77
C PHE A 292 4.63 14.52 -16.93
N THR A 293 4.39 13.32 -17.47
CA THR A 293 5.43 12.32 -17.69
C THR A 293 6.52 12.84 -18.62
N ARG A 294 6.16 13.51 -19.70
CA ARG A 294 7.12 14.11 -20.64
C ARG A 294 7.97 15.21 -19.97
N GLN A 295 7.34 16.07 -19.16
CA GLN A 295 8.08 17.12 -18.44
C GLN A 295 9.01 16.53 -17.38
N LEU A 296 8.59 15.48 -16.69
CA LEU A 296 9.41 14.79 -15.70
C LEU A 296 10.64 14.14 -16.32
N VAL A 297 10.48 13.43 -17.45
CA VAL A 297 11.60 12.84 -18.20
C VAL A 297 12.58 13.94 -18.67
N ARG A 298 12.05 15.02 -19.25
CA ARG A 298 12.88 16.14 -19.71
C ARG A 298 13.65 16.79 -18.55
N TRP A 299 13.02 16.93 -17.39
CA TRP A 299 13.68 17.48 -16.20
C TRP A 299 14.85 16.59 -15.77
N CYS A 300 14.66 15.28 -15.66
CA CYS A 300 15.74 14.33 -15.34
C CYS A 300 16.93 14.47 -16.31
N GLU A 301 16.65 14.64 -17.60
CA GLU A 301 17.68 14.84 -18.62
C GLU A 301 18.41 16.19 -18.46
N VAL A 302 17.67 17.28 -18.19
CA VAL A 302 18.25 18.64 -18.03
C VAL A 302 19.14 18.75 -16.79
N ILE A 303 18.81 18.05 -15.69
CA ILE A 303 19.65 18.07 -14.50
C ILE A 303 20.80 17.06 -14.56
N GLY A 304 20.82 16.18 -15.58
CA GLY A 304 21.79 15.09 -15.68
C GLY A 304 21.64 14.07 -14.54
N LEU A 305 20.38 13.73 -14.18
CA LEU A 305 20.09 12.83 -13.07
C LEU A 305 20.79 11.49 -13.24
N HIS A 306 21.58 11.06 -12.25
CA HIS A 306 22.38 9.84 -12.31
C HIS A 306 22.38 9.08 -10.98
N ASP A 307 22.68 7.79 -11.05
CA ASP A 307 22.89 6.93 -9.88
C ASP A 307 24.33 7.05 -9.35
N GLN A 308 24.65 6.30 -8.29
CA GLN A 308 26.00 6.28 -7.70
C GLN A 308 27.08 5.74 -8.65
N ALA A 309 26.70 4.99 -9.68
CA ALA A 309 27.60 4.49 -10.71
C ALA A 309 27.71 5.48 -11.90
N GLY A 310 27.10 6.67 -11.82
CA GLY A 310 27.10 7.68 -12.87
C GLY A 310 26.17 7.34 -14.05
N GLN A 311 25.31 6.32 -13.94
CA GLN A 311 24.39 5.96 -15.01
C GLN A 311 23.15 6.86 -14.98
N PRO A 312 22.66 7.31 -16.17
CA PRO A 312 21.47 8.14 -16.25
C PRO A 312 20.24 7.43 -15.65
N VAL A 313 19.49 8.13 -14.79
CA VAL A 313 18.29 7.63 -14.17
C VAL A 313 17.06 8.42 -14.64
N ARG A 314 15.95 7.71 -14.81
CA ARG A 314 14.62 8.31 -15.03
C ARG A 314 13.70 7.94 -13.89
N VAL A 315 12.95 8.93 -13.40
CA VAL A 315 11.98 8.72 -12.33
C VAL A 315 10.56 8.91 -12.83
N THR A 316 9.62 8.28 -12.13
CA THR A 316 8.19 8.39 -12.37
C THR A 316 7.50 9.02 -11.19
N GLY A 317 6.36 9.70 -11.41
CA GLY A 317 5.61 10.30 -10.31
C GLY A 317 5.13 9.30 -9.25
N HIS A 318 5.02 8.00 -9.59
CA HIS A 318 4.62 7.00 -8.62
C HIS A 318 5.76 6.63 -7.65
N GLN A 319 7.00 6.74 -8.10
CA GLN A 319 8.18 6.48 -7.28
C GLN A 319 8.32 7.49 -6.12
N PHE A 320 7.90 8.75 -6.27
CA PHE A 320 7.88 9.71 -5.15
C PHE A 320 7.05 9.19 -3.97
N ARG A 321 5.88 8.61 -4.27
CA ARG A 321 5.03 8.01 -3.25
C ARG A 321 5.68 6.80 -2.57
N HIS A 322 6.33 5.94 -3.35
CA HIS A 322 7.07 4.80 -2.79
C HIS A 322 8.22 5.28 -1.90
N THR A 323 8.96 6.30 -2.36
CA THR A 323 10.08 6.89 -1.62
C THR A 323 9.61 7.48 -0.28
N LEU A 324 8.55 8.29 -0.29
CA LEU A 324 7.99 8.83 0.94
C LEU A 324 7.54 7.73 1.90
N GLY A 325 6.80 6.72 1.40
CA GLY A 325 6.37 5.60 2.22
C GLY A 325 7.54 4.82 2.85
N THR A 326 8.58 4.57 2.08
CA THR A 326 9.80 3.89 2.55
C THR A 326 10.56 4.77 3.57
N ARG A 327 10.72 6.07 3.30
CA ARG A 327 11.34 7.02 4.26
C ARG A 327 10.61 7.05 5.60
N LEU A 328 9.28 7.16 5.58
CA LEU A 328 8.47 7.18 6.80
C LEU A 328 8.61 5.89 7.62
N ILE A 329 8.58 4.72 6.96
CA ILE A 329 8.78 3.43 7.65
C ILE A 329 10.19 3.36 8.25
N ASN A 330 11.22 3.77 7.49
CA ASN A 330 12.61 3.75 7.97
C ASN A 330 12.88 4.76 9.10
N GLN A 331 12.08 5.82 9.20
CA GLN A 331 12.09 6.77 10.31
C GLN A 331 11.25 6.30 11.52
N GLY A 332 10.79 5.06 11.52
CA GLY A 332 10.05 4.47 12.63
C GLY A 332 8.57 4.85 12.70
N VAL A 333 8.02 5.52 11.67
CA VAL A 333 6.58 5.83 11.64
C VAL A 333 5.79 4.52 11.55
N PRO A 334 4.85 4.25 12.47
CA PRO A 334 4.10 3.01 12.48
C PRO A 334 3.37 2.74 11.15
N GLN A 335 3.39 1.49 10.69
CA GLN A 335 2.83 1.11 9.38
C GLN A 335 1.38 1.56 9.18
N HIS A 336 0.53 1.50 10.22
CA HIS A 336 -0.87 1.93 10.13
C HIS A 336 -1.00 3.44 9.94
N VAL A 337 -0.06 4.25 10.47
CA VAL A 337 -0.01 5.70 10.25
C VAL A 337 0.39 6.00 8.81
N VAL A 338 1.43 5.33 8.30
CA VAL A 338 1.85 5.43 6.89
C VAL A 338 0.73 4.98 5.95
N GLN A 339 0.02 3.89 6.30
CA GLN A 339 -1.16 3.44 5.57
C GLN A 339 -2.23 4.54 5.47
N ARG A 340 -2.52 5.22 6.57
CA ARG A 340 -3.52 6.30 6.63
C ARG A 340 -3.05 7.53 5.85
N LEU A 341 -1.81 7.98 6.03
CA LEU A 341 -1.21 9.11 5.30
C LEU A 341 -1.26 8.91 3.78
N LEU A 342 -0.91 7.71 3.33
CA LEU A 342 -0.92 7.37 1.92
C LEU A 342 -2.31 6.99 1.39
N GLY A 343 -3.34 6.85 2.22
CA GLY A 343 -4.69 6.43 1.81
C GLY A 343 -4.70 5.04 1.17
N HIS A 344 -4.08 4.05 1.83
CA HIS A 344 -4.09 2.66 1.41
C HIS A 344 -5.32 1.93 1.95
N ALA A 345 -6.05 1.26 1.08
CA ALA A 345 -7.24 0.50 1.46
C ALA A 345 -6.93 -0.80 2.24
N SER A 346 -5.68 -1.27 2.17
CA SER A 346 -5.26 -2.54 2.78
C SER A 346 -3.84 -2.41 3.36
N PRO A 347 -3.54 -3.05 4.51
CA PRO A 347 -2.20 -3.11 5.08
C PRO A 347 -1.16 -3.69 4.12
N ASN A 348 -1.54 -4.66 3.30
CA ASN A 348 -0.66 -5.28 2.30
C ASN A 348 -0.09 -4.26 1.30
N MET A 349 -0.86 -3.22 0.97
CA MET A 349 -0.37 -2.14 0.09
C MET A 349 0.74 -1.30 0.76
N THR A 350 0.75 -1.22 2.08
CA THR A 350 1.81 -0.54 2.86
C THR A 350 2.96 -1.50 3.14
N GLY A 351 2.71 -2.79 3.26
CA GLY A 351 3.72 -3.84 3.42
C GLY A 351 4.78 -3.85 2.30
N HIS A 352 4.42 -3.43 1.09
CA HIS A 352 5.38 -3.27 -0.01
C HIS A 352 6.43 -2.17 0.22
N TYR A 353 6.19 -1.23 1.13
CA TYR A 353 7.18 -0.22 1.55
C TYR A 353 8.07 -0.70 2.70
N ALA A 354 7.67 -1.77 3.36
CA ALA A 354 8.37 -2.35 4.49
C ALA A 354 9.61 -3.18 4.08
N LYS A 355 10.32 -2.78 3.04
CA LYS A 355 11.74 -3.08 2.93
C LYS A 355 12.47 -2.19 3.93
N VAL A 356 12.32 -2.55 5.19
CA VAL A 356 13.11 -2.00 6.28
C VAL A 356 14.56 -2.29 5.92
N HIS A 357 15.41 -1.27 5.88
CA HIS A 357 16.84 -1.49 5.69
C HIS A 357 17.33 -2.45 6.78
N ASP A 358 18.26 -3.33 6.44
CA ASP A 358 18.86 -4.26 7.41
C ASP A 358 19.38 -3.53 8.64
N THR A 359 19.88 -2.29 8.48
CA THR A 359 20.26 -1.38 9.57
C THR A 359 19.09 -1.07 10.51
N THR A 360 17.92 -0.72 10.01
CA THR A 360 16.75 -0.39 10.83
C THR A 360 16.21 -1.62 11.57
N ILE A 361 16.26 -2.80 10.93
CA ILE A 361 15.93 -4.07 11.59
C ILE A 361 16.92 -4.32 12.71
N ARG A 362 18.20 -4.12 12.44
CA ARG A 362 19.28 -4.30 13.41
C ARG A 362 19.13 -3.34 14.57
N GLU A 363 18.97 -2.05 14.33
CA GLU A 363 18.76 -1.02 15.36
C GLU A 363 17.53 -1.31 16.24
N ALA A 364 16.41 -1.67 15.65
CA ALA A 364 15.20 -2.05 16.38
C ALA A 364 15.42 -3.32 17.22
N PHE A 365 16.16 -4.29 16.69
CA PHE A 365 16.53 -5.50 17.40
C PHE A 365 17.49 -5.19 18.57
N ASP A 366 18.52 -4.39 18.33
CA ASP A 366 19.50 -4.00 19.34
C ASP A 366 18.82 -3.23 20.48
N SER A 367 17.96 -2.26 20.17
CA SER A 367 17.14 -1.53 21.14
C SER A 367 16.22 -2.46 21.95
N TYR A 368 15.64 -3.46 21.32
CA TYR A 368 14.82 -4.46 22.00
C TYR A 368 15.67 -5.35 22.94
N GLN A 369 16.84 -5.78 22.51
CA GLN A 369 17.76 -6.61 23.30
C GLN A 369 18.25 -5.88 24.56
N GLN A 370 18.54 -4.60 24.46
CA GLN A 370 18.99 -3.75 25.58
C GLN A 370 17.90 -3.55 26.67
N LYS A 371 16.62 -3.83 26.36
CA LYS A 371 15.50 -3.69 27.29
C LYS A 371 15.19 -4.95 28.09
N ARG A 372 15.95 -6.02 27.92
CA ARG A 372 15.70 -7.29 28.63
C ARG A 372 16.44 -7.34 29.95
N VAL A 373 15.75 -7.85 30.98
CA VAL A 373 16.34 -8.15 32.26
C VAL A 373 16.12 -9.63 32.63
N ASP A 374 17.05 -10.19 33.39
CA ASP A 374 16.96 -11.54 33.96
C ASP A 374 16.21 -11.56 35.30
N ILE A 375 16.16 -12.72 35.97
CA ILE A 375 15.54 -12.90 37.30
C ILE A 375 16.25 -12.12 38.43
N ALA A 376 17.51 -11.74 38.24
CA ALA A 376 18.24 -10.92 39.19
C ALA A 376 17.98 -9.43 39.00
N GLY A 377 17.24 -9.03 37.96
CA GLY A 377 17.02 -7.64 37.56
C GLY A 377 18.24 -7.02 36.87
N GLU A 378 19.17 -7.86 36.41
CA GLU A 378 20.33 -7.41 35.66
C GLU A 378 19.99 -7.33 34.16
N GLN A 379 20.44 -6.26 33.52
CA GLN A 379 20.27 -6.08 32.09
C GLN A 379 21.09 -7.12 31.32
N ILE A 380 20.44 -7.84 30.41
CA ILE A 380 21.08 -8.87 29.60
C ILE A 380 21.98 -8.16 28.57
N GLY A 381 23.29 -8.31 28.71
CA GLY A 381 24.27 -7.74 27.78
C GLY A 381 24.10 -8.33 26.39
N TYR A 382 24.02 -7.47 25.40
CA TYR A 382 24.04 -7.81 23.98
C TYR A 382 25.09 -6.98 23.26
N ASP A 383 26.00 -7.63 22.58
CA ASP A 383 26.99 -6.97 21.73
C ASP A 383 26.57 -7.15 20.26
N PRO A 384 26.08 -6.10 19.60
CA PRO A 384 25.63 -6.16 18.22
C PRO A 384 26.74 -6.48 17.21
N ASP A 385 27.99 -6.20 17.55
CA ASP A 385 29.17 -6.44 16.73
C ASP A 385 29.96 -7.71 17.12
N GLY A 386 29.44 -8.41 18.13
CA GLY A 386 30.05 -9.64 18.63
C GLY A 386 29.98 -10.78 17.61
N PRO A 387 30.93 -11.76 17.70
CA PRO A 387 31.00 -12.88 16.76
C PRO A 387 29.76 -13.81 16.84
N THR A 388 28.97 -13.72 17.91
CA THR A 388 27.75 -14.52 18.14
C THR A 388 26.46 -13.78 17.80
N ALA A 389 26.51 -12.50 17.45
CA ALA A 389 25.34 -11.68 17.24
C ALA A 389 24.31 -12.26 16.24
N SER A 390 24.78 -12.81 15.11
CA SER A 390 23.91 -13.47 14.13
C SER A 390 23.26 -14.76 14.64
N ALA A 391 24.00 -15.54 15.47
CA ALA A 391 23.47 -16.75 16.07
C ALA A 391 22.45 -16.44 17.17
N GLU A 392 22.66 -15.39 17.94
CA GLU A 392 21.72 -14.91 18.95
C GLU A 392 20.45 -14.33 18.31
N TRP A 393 20.60 -13.61 17.21
CA TRP A 393 19.45 -13.14 16.43
C TRP A 393 18.58 -14.29 15.91
N MET A 394 19.18 -15.33 15.32
CA MET A 394 18.45 -16.53 14.86
C MET A 394 17.81 -17.28 16.02
N LYS A 395 18.53 -17.48 17.13
CA LYS A 395 18.02 -18.12 18.33
C LYS A 395 16.79 -17.39 18.88
N HIS A 396 16.82 -16.05 18.91
CA HIS A 396 15.71 -15.24 19.41
C HIS A 396 14.49 -15.33 18.50
N ASN A 397 14.65 -15.22 17.17
CA ASN A 397 13.52 -15.32 16.24
C ASN A 397 12.87 -16.70 16.22
N LEU A 398 13.65 -17.77 16.40
CA LEU A 398 13.11 -19.12 16.51
C LEU A 398 12.36 -19.35 17.84
N ASN A 399 12.85 -18.76 18.93
CA ASN A 399 12.23 -18.87 20.25
C ASN A 399 10.93 -18.02 20.38
N ARG A 400 10.85 -16.87 19.70
CA ARG A 400 9.69 -15.97 19.75
C ARG A 400 8.38 -16.62 19.28
N VAL A 401 8.45 -17.65 18.48
CA VAL A 401 7.28 -18.40 17.97
C VAL A 401 6.82 -19.50 18.94
N ARG A 402 7.67 -19.96 19.87
CA ARG A 402 7.40 -21.12 20.72
C ARG A 402 7.25 -20.83 22.20
N ASP A 403 7.94 -19.84 22.76
CA ASP A 403 8.17 -19.73 24.19
C ASP A 403 7.82 -18.35 24.78
N SER A 404 6.76 -17.71 24.29
CA SER A 404 6.17 -16.53 24.91
C SER A 404 5.42 -16.98 26.19
N LEU A 405 5.83 -16.43 27.32
CA LEU A 405 5.19 -16.64 28.62
C LEU A 405 4.21 -15.49 28.90
N PRO A 406 3.22 -15.68 29.80
CA PRO A 406 2.28 -14.61 30.16
C PRO A 406 2.94 -13.34 30.74
N ASN A 407 4.20 -13.42 31.18
CA ASN A 407 4.93 -12.36 31.87
C ASN A 407 6.38 -12.19 31.42
N GLY A 408 6.76 -12.76 30.25
CA GLY A 408 8.12 -12.67 29.74
C GLY A 408 8.42 -13.71 28.68
N TYR A 409 9.68 -14.10 28.61
CA TYR A 409 10.22 -15.03 27.59
C TYR A 409 11.11 -16.09 28.21
N CYS A 410 11.17 -17.25 27.57
CA CYS A 410 12.11 -18.30 27.91
C CYS A 410 13.40 -18.17 27.07
N GLY A 411 14.53 -17.95 27.70
CA GLY A 411 15.86 -17.89 27.06
C GLY A 411 16.51 -19.25 26.80
N ARG A 412 15.86 -20.36 27.15
CA ARG A 412 16.40 -21.70 26.97
C ARG A 412 16.43 -22.09 25.48
N PRO A 413 17.49 -22.77 25.02
CA PRO A 413 17.54 -23.31 23.65
C PRO A 413 16.35 -24.23 23.36
N ALA A 414 15.73 -24.08 22.17
CA ALA A 414 14.53 -24.82 21.75
C ALA A 414 14.73 -26.38 21.72
N GLN A 415 16.00 -26.84 21.74
CA GLN A 415 16.34 -28.25 21.75
C GLN A 415 16.40 -28.88 23.15
N GLN A 416 16.23 -28.06 24.20
CA GLN A 416 16.29 -28.50 25.58
C GLN A 416 14.90 -28.48 26.23
N ASP A 417 14.51 -29.56 26.83
CA ASP A 417 13.26 -29.64 27.59
C ASP A 417 13.30 -28.76 28.83
N CYS A 418 12.15 -28.16 29.19
CA CYS A 418 12.03 -27.35 30.39
C CYS A 418 12.02 -28.25 31.65
N PRO A 419 13.01 -28.16 32.57
CA PRO A 419 13.05 -28.95 33.75
C PRO A 419 12.06 -28.48 34.84
N HIS A 420 11.50 -27.26 34.72
CA HIS A 420 10.68 -26.60 35.73
C HIS A 420 9.42 -25.96 35.12
N PRO A 421 8.49 -26.74 34.55
CA PRO A 421 7.29 -26.16 33.93
C PRO A 421 6.53 -25.32 34.96
N ASN A 422 6.10 -24.11 34.57
CA ASN A 422 5.38 -23.11 35.36
C ASN A 422 6.17 -22.43 36.51
N ALA A 423 7.48 -22.66 36.66
CA ALA A 423 8.32 -22.04 37.68
C ALA A 423 9.24 -20.94 37.09
N CYS A 424 8.76 -20.21 36.09
CA CYS A 424 9.57 -19.27 35.30
C CYS A 424 10.21 -18.15 36.13
N LEU A 425 9.50 -17.58 37.10
CA LEU A 425 10.02 -16.52 37.99
C LEU A 425 11.15 -16.97 38.96
N THR A 426 11.49 -18.25 38.95
CA THR A 426 12.64 -18.79 39.66
C THR A 426 13.65 -19.49 38.74
N CYS A 427 13.44 -19.39 37.43
CA CYS A 427 14.27 -20.04 36.42
C CYS A 427 15.37 -19.07 35.89
N PRO A 428 16.63 -19.49 35.85
CA PRO A 428 17.73 -18.62 35.34
C PRO A 428 17.59 -18.28 33.85
N ASP A 429 16.82 -19.08 33.09
CA ASP A 429 16.56 -18.81 31.69
C ASP A 429 15.39 -17.82 31.44
N PHE A 430 14.75 -17.33 32.50
CA PHE A 430 13.65 -16.37 32.38
C PHE A 430 14.16 -14.98 32.02
N GLN A 431 13.50 -14.33 31.08
CA GLN A 431 13.78 -12.98 30.61
C GLN A 431 12.47 -12.18 30.52
N THR A 432 12.53 -10.89 30.77
CA THR A 432 11.36 -10.02 30.67
C THR A 432 11.74 -8.62 30.18
N THR A 433 10.75 -7.83 29.80
CA THR A 433 10.89 -6.48 29.23
C THR A 433 9.88 -5.53 29.86
N PRO A 434 10.04 -4.19 29.71
CA PRO A 434 9.13 -3.20 30.28
C PRO A 434 7.65 -3.38 29.92
N GLU A 435 7.33 -4.02 28.82
CA GLU A 435 5.95 -4.31 28.41
C GLU A 435 5.19 -5.20 29.42
N PHE A 436 5.91 -5.98 30.24
CA PHE A 436 5.34 -6.83 31.28
C PHE A 436 5.34 -6.19 32.68
N LEU A 437 5.77 -4.94 32.81
CA LEU A 437 5.92 -4.27 34.10
C LEU A 437 4.64 -4.31 34.95
N GLU A 438 3.49 -3.98 34.37
CA GLU A 438 2.21 -3.99 35.06
C GLU A 438 1.78 -5.40 35.50
N ILE A 439 2.12 -6.40 34.70
CA ILE A 439 1.88 -7.80 35.03
C ILE A 439 2.72 -8.20 36.26
N HIS A 440 3.99 -7.81 36.30
CA HIS A 440 4.86 -8.10 37.45
C HIS A 440 4.42 -7.37 38.73
N ARG A 441 3.98 -6.12 38.62
CA ARG A 441 3.41 -5.35 39.72
C ARG A 441 2.19 -6.09 40.34
N HIS A 442 1.28 -6.51 39.47
CA HIS A 442 0.11 -7.28 39.91
C HIS A 442 0.48 -8.64 40.51
N GLN A 443 1.45 -9.34 39.93
CA GLN A 443 1.97 -10.60 40.45
C GLN A 443 2.61 -10.43 41.84
N ALA A 444 3.39 -9.36 42.05
CA ALA A 444 4.00 -9.07 43.35
C ALA A 444 2.96 -8.84 44.47
N VAL A 445 1.90 -8.09 44.18
CA VAL A 445 0.79 -7.88 45.11
C VAL A 445 0.07 -9.19 45.43
N THR A 446 -0.23 -9.98 44.43
CA THR A 446 -0.90 -11.26 44.60
C THR A 446 -0.04 -12.25 45.40
N ASN A 447 1.26 -12.31 45.11
CA ASN A 447 2.20 -13.20 45.75
C ASN A 447 2.38 -12.87 47.23
N ARG A 448 2.45 -11.58 47.63
CA ARG A 448 2.47 -11.17 49.05
C ARG A 448 1.25 -11.65 49.82
N ARG A 449 0.07 -11.58 49.21
CA ARG A 449 -1.17 -12.10 49.81
C ARG A 449 -1.14 -13.61 49.98
N LEU A 450 -0.58 -14.33 49.00
CA LEU A 450 -0.42 -15.79 49.10
C LEU A 450 0.59 -16.19 50.18
N ILE A 451 1.68 -15.44 50.38
CA ILE A 451 2.65 -15.65 51.44
C ILE A 451 1.92 -15.55 52.83
N ALA A 452 1.17 -14.46 53.04
CA ALA A 452 0.44 -14.25 54.29
C ALA A 452 -0.58 -15.40 54.56
N GLN A 453 -1.23 -15.90 53.53
CA GLN A 453 -2.16 -17.03 53.66
C GLN A 453 -1.44 -18.35 53.98
N ALA A 454 -0.28 -18.59 53.34
CA ALA A 454 0.53 -19.78 53.59
C ALA A 454 1.09 -19.79 55.03
N ASP A 455 1.58 -18.63 55.49
CA ASP A 455 2.07 -18.46 56.87
C ASP A 455 0.94 -18.71 57.90
N ALA A 456 -0.24 -18.12 57.69
CA ALA A 456 -1.39 -18.32 58.58
C ALA A 456 -1.86 -19.79 58.64
N LYS A 457 -1.59 -20.58 57.59
CA LYS A 457 -1.93 -22.01 57.54
C LYS A 457 -0.78 -22.92 57.93
N GLY A 458 0.37 -22.39 58.33
CA GLY A 458 1.57 -23.17 58.69
C GLY A 458 2.20 -23.93 57.50
N GLN A 459 1.95 -23.50 56.28
CA GLN A 459 2.47 -24.13 55.07
C GLN A 459 3.88 -23.63 54.73
N VAL A 460 4.86 -24.02 55.59
CA VAL A 460 6.23 -23.49 55.55
C VAL A 460 6.88 -23.58 54.17
N ARG A 461 6.85 -24.76 53.55
CA ARG A 461 7.50 -24.99 52.26
C ARG A 461 6.90 -24.16 51.10
N LEU A 462 5.57 -23.96 51.15
CA LEU A 462 4.90 -23.09 50.17
C LEU A 462 5.30 -21.62 50.37
N SER A 463 5.32 -21.18 51.62
CA SER A 463 5.71 -19.82 51.99
C SER A 463 7.14 -19.50 51.60
N GLU A 464 8.10 -20.43 51.77
CA GLU A 464 9.49 -20.27 51.33
C GLU A 464 9.59 -20.13 49.82
N ASN A 465 8.90 -20.96 49.03
CA ASN A 465 8.90 -20.85 47.58
C ASN A 465 8.30 -19.53 47.10
N LEU A 466 7.20 -19.08 47.67
CA LEU A 466 6.56 -17.82 47.35
C LEU A 466 7.43 -16.62 47.72
N ARG A 467 8.20 -16.69 48.82
CA ARG A 467 9.17 -15.65 49.18
C ARG A 467 10.30 -15.57 48.17
N HIS A 468 10.77 -16.71 47.65
CA HIS A 468 11.79 -16.70 46.60
C HIS A 468 11.28 -15.98 45.33
N VAL A 469 10.05 -16.29 44.87
CA VAL A 469 9.39 -15.57 43.77
C VAL A 469 9.27 -14.09 44.08
N GLN A 470 8.89 -13.72 45.33
CA GLN A 470 8.75 -12.32 45.75
C GLN A 470 10.08 -11.55 45.65
N THR A 471 11.16 -12.16 46.09
CA THR A 471 12.50 -11.58 46.02
C THR A 471 12.92 -11.29 44.58
N ASN A 472 12.63 -12.19 43.66
CA ASN A 472 12.93 -11.99 42.24
C ASN A 472 12.07 -10.85 41.62
N LEU A 473 10.77 -10.81 41.93
CA LEU A 473 9.89 -9.72 41.50
C LEU A 473 10.35 -8.35 42.04
N GLU A 474 10.86 -8.28 43.24
CA GLU A 474 11.40 -7.06 43.85
C GLU A 474 12.72 -6.60 43.23
N ARG A 475 13.41 -7.44 42.49
CA ARG A 475 14.59 -7.10 41.69
C ARG A 475 14.20 -6.72 40.26
N ILE A 476 13.29 -7.46 39.64
CA ILE A 476 12.82 -7.27 38.26
C ILE A 476 12.10 -5.93 38.12
N ILE A 477 11.14 -5.61 39.00
CA ILE A 477 10.29 -4.43 38.87
C ILE A 477 11.10 -3.13 38.80
N PRO A 478 12.00 -2.83 39.75
CA PRO A 478 12.79 -1.60 39.70
C PRO A 478 13.74 -1.53 38.49
N ALA A 479 14.22 -2.68 38.01
CA ALA A 479 15.05 -2.72 36.80
C ALA A 479 14.26 -2.36 35.54
N LEU A 480 13.04 -2.88 35.42
CA LEU A 480 12.15 -2.52 34.31
C LEU A 480 11.68 -1.06 34.36
N GLU A 481 11.42 -0.53 35.57
CA GLU A 481 11.06 0.88 35.77
C GLU A 481 12.18 1.81 35.27
N ARG A 482 13.42 1.54 35.62
CA ARG A 482 14.56 2.31 35.14
C ARG A 482 14.67 2.32 33.61
N ILE A 483 14.51 1.15 32.98
CA ILE A 483 14.56 1.05 31.50
C ILE A 483 13.39 1.78 30.85
N ALA A 484 12.20 1.77 31.46
CA ALA A 484 11.02 2.49 30.97
C ALA A 484 11.23 4.01 31.03
N ASP A 485 11.75 4.51 32.17
CA ASP A 485 12.03 5.93 32.37
C ASP A 485 13.11 6.46 31.42
N ASP A 486 14.17 5.69 31.18
CA ASP A 486 15.23 6.05 30.22
C ASP A 486 14.68 6.15 28.77
N THR A 487 13.73 5.28 28.42
CA THR A 487 13.10 5.28 27.09
C THR A 487 12.16 6.47 26.87
N GLU A 488 11.45 6.94 27.89
CA GLU A 488 10.60 8.14 27.82
C GLU A 488 11.44 9.43 27.76
N GLY A 489 12.59 9.43 28.44
CA GLY A 489 13.53 10.55 28.39
C GLY A 489 14.21 10.77 27.03
N GLU A 490 14.45 9.71 26.27
CA GLU A 490 14.99 9.78 24.90
C GLU A 490 13.95 10.25 23.88
N ASN A 491 12.70 9.78 23.99
CA ASN A 491 11.60 10.18 23.10
C ASN A 491 11.12 11.64 23.33
N GLY A 492 11.42 12.24 24.46
CA GLY A 492 11.10 13.64 24.77
C GLY A 492 12.17 14.66 24.32
N ARG A 493 13.29 14.19 23.76
CA ARG A 493 14.39 15.03 23.27
C ARG A 493 14.59 15.00 21.75
N ALA A 494 13.80 14.24 21.00
CA ALA A 494 13.72 14.18 19.54
C ALA A 494 12.46 14.93 19.05
#